data_6b1f24db127c598d015d274798c0a3fe
#
_entry.id   6b1f24db127c598d015d274798c0a3fe
#
_cell.length_a   1.000
_cell.length_b   1.000
_cell.length_c   1.000
_cell.angle_alpha   90.00
_cell.angle_beta   90.00
_cell.angle_gamma   90.00
#
_symmetry.space_group_name_H-M   'P 1'
#
loop_
_entity.id
_entity.type
_entity.pdbx_description
1 polymer ?
#
loop_
_entity_poly.entity_id
_entity_poly.type
_entity_poly.pdbx_seq_one_letter_code
_entity_poly.pdbx_strand_id
1 'polypeptide(L)'
;MRAEGTTAGSLADDADDPDADGADGAEPTPAMVDEPARSDGFVRGLSEAIGGPLGEHAVRPPRSEYGGSRFWTPVRVVMALALLTLSLHWVQKSPCRDGAWADLSQYKYFCYTDVLALYYAEHLNEGQVPYVDHAVEYPVLTGMLMGALGLPVHALNQRDPSLNPGRAFYNLNALVLGIFGVATAAMILALRRRRPWDAAMFALSPALFVSATVNWDLFAVGLTAFFMYAWARGRPALAGLFLGLATAAKFYPLLLVGALLALAIRTNRWRAMLYTIAAGTATWLAINLPVAARYTASWSEFFHLNRTRGIDWGTLWYIGEHLPLGGGRYGLYWFQRLNEDPEHGRLNSLYFGLFLIACAAILMLALRAPRRPRFAQLAFLVLAAFLVFGKVWSQQYVLWLLPLAVLARPRWGVFLAWQAAEVCYFVAFYGELMGASGHAVFPEWVFVFASILRLVTVCVLAGFVVSDILQPERDPVRQTYDDDPDGGAFEGAPDAGYLPLLRSWP
;
A
#
# COMPACT_ATOMS: atom_id res chain seq x y z
N MET A 1 74.82 13.40 -48.82
CA MET A 1 75.51 14.64 -48.43
C MET A 1 75.08 14.87 -47.00
N ARG A 2 75.96 14.51 -46.10
CA ARG A 2 76.71 15.32 -45.15
C ARG A 2 75.76 16.19 -44.25
N ALA A 3 75.89 16.26 -42.95
CA ALA A 3 76.82 15.85 -41.91
C ALA A 3 76.22 16.27 -40.59
N GLU A 4 76.22 15.44 -39.58
CA GLU A 4 77.05 15.56 -38.38
C GLU A 4 76.86 16.85 -37.54
N GLY A 5 76.71 16.66 -36.26
CA GLY A 5 76.99 17.64 -35.25
C GLY A 5 76.45 17.26 -33.86
N THR A 6 77.09 16.36 -33.23
CA THR A 6 77.49 16.09 -31.84
C THR A 6 77.59 17.32 -30.94
N THR A 7 77.08 17.26 -29.70
CA THR A 7 77.76 17.29 -28.37
C THR A 7 76.73 17.58 -27.26
N ALA A 8 76.53 16.69 -26.34
CA ALA A 8 77.22 16.53 -25.06
C ALA A 8 76.82 17.51 -23.95
N GLY A 9 76.13 16.99 -22.95
CA GLY A 9 76.48 17.15 -21.54
C GLY A 9 75.69 18.15 -20.72
N SER A 10 74.92 17.69 -19.77
CA SER A 10 75.18 18.02 -18.37
C SER A 10 74.24 17.33 -17.47
N LEU A 11 74.74 16.68 -16.48
CA LEU A 11 74.17 16.07 -15.29
C LEU A 11 73.53 17.12 -14.36
N ALA A 12 72.69 16.60 -13.50
CA ALA A 12 72.12 17.10 -12.21
C ALA A 12 70.78 17.73 -12.36
N ASP A 13 69.77 17.42 -11.58
CA ASP A 13 69.75 16.93 -10.21
C ASP A 13 68.41 16.20 -9.98
N ASP A 14 68.45 15.12 -9.25
CA ASP A 14 67.39 14.49 -8.60
C ASP A 14 66.70 15.47 -7.61
N ALA A 15 65.41 15.70 -7.75
CA ALA A 15 64.61 16.16 -6.67
C ALA A 15 63.41 15.18 -6.58
N ASP A 16 63.54 14.21 -5.68
CA ASP A 16 62.47 13.40 -5.16
C ASP A 16 61.35 14.32 -4.72
N ASP A 17 60.16 14.18 -5.39
CA ASP A 17 58.90 14.70 -4.93
C ASP A 17 58.22 13.58 -4.11
N PRO A 18 58.18 13.65 -2.77
CA PRO A 18 57.64 12.58 -1.91
C PRO A 18 56.11 12.57 -1.82
N ASP A 19 55.39 13.39 -2.60
CA ASP A 19 53.91 13.54 -2.49
C ASP A 19 53.10 12.89 -3.63
N ALA A 20 53.68 12.03 -4.45
CA ALA A 20 52.98 11.37 -5.56
C ALA A 20 52.44 9.96 -5.24
N ASP A 21 52.48 9.52 -3.98
CA ASP A 21 51.87 8.24 -3.52
C ASP A 21 50.85 8.47 -2.41
N GLY A 22 49.63 8.88 -2.76
CA GLY A 22 48.55 9.12 -1.80
C GLY A 22 47.16 9.12 -2.38
N ALA A 23 46.99 8.70 -3.64
CA ALA A 23 45.66 8.39 -4.17
C ALA A 23 45.24 6.95 -3.81
N ASP A 24 45.40 6.62 -2.54
CA ASP A 24 44.91 5.37 -2.00
C ASP A 24 43.37 5.34 -2.10
N GLY A 25 42.91 4.28 -2.72
CA GLY A 25 41.50 3.92 -2.85
C GLY A 25 40.78 4.00 -1.52
N ALA A 26 40.20 5.15 -1.23
CA ALA A 26 39.20 5.27 -0.18
C ALA A 26 38.09 4.28 -0.53
N GLU A 27 38.06 3.12 0.12
CA GLU A 27 36.94 2.20 0.05
C GLU A 27 35.68 3.03 0.22
N PRO A 28 34.69 2.91 -0.68
CA PRO A 28 33.48 3.70 -0.59
C PRO A 28 32.87 3.47 0.79
N THR A 29 32.81 4.52 1.59
CA THR A 29 32.24 4.50 2.94
C THR A 29 30.90 3.80 2.83
N PRO A 30 30.66 2.66 3.50
CA PRO A 30 29.43 1.93 3.34
C PRO A 30 28.29 2.87 3.67
N ALA A 31 27.35 3.03 2.71
CA ALA A 31 26.24 3.95 2.82
C ALA A 31 25.56 3.76 4.18
N MET A 32 25.57 4.79 4.99
CA MET A 32 25.14 4.75 6.39
C MET A 32 23.64 4.43 6.43
N VAL A 33 23.29 3.33 7.08
CA VAL A 33 21.89 2.95 7.30
C VAL A 33 21.25 3.96 8.25
N ASP A 34 20.08 4.48 7.88
CA ASP A 34 19.33 5.41 8.72
C ASP A 34 18.81 4.70 9.99
N GLU A 35 18.97 5.38 11.11
CA GLU A 35 18.50 4.92 12.43
C GLU A 35 17.30 5.76 12.86
N PRO A 36 16.09 5.17 12.99
CA PRO A 36 14.88 5.92 13.35
C PRO A 36 15.01 6.72 14.64
N ALA A 37 15.74 6.21 15.63
CA ALA A 37 16.01 6.93 16.89
C ALA A 37 16.77 8.25 16.68
N ARG A 38 17.46 8.42 15.54
CA ARG A 38 18.17 9.65 15.21
C ARG A 38 17.40 10.54 14.24
N SER A 39 16.71 9.95 13.30
CA SER A 39 16.03 10.65 12.19
C SER A 39 14.56 10.96 12.46
N ASP A 40 13.87 10.20 13.32
CA ASP A 40 12.46 10.39 13.65
C ASP A 40 12.29 10.95 15.07
N GLY A 41 11.68 12.15 15.19
CA GLY A 41 11.51 12.84 16.47
C GLY A 41 10.63 12.08 17.47
N PHE A 42 9.63 11.30 17.01
CA PHE A 42 8.79 10.50 17.89
C PHE A 42 9.58 9.31 18.46
N VAL A 43 10.31 8.58 17.62
CA VAL A 43 11.13 7.43 18.04
C VAL A 43 12.27 7.91 18.96
N ARG A 44 12.88 9.08 18.67
CA ARG A 44 13.87 9.70 19.53
C ARG A 44 13.31 9.99 20.91
N GLY A 45 12.18 10.71 21.01
CA GLY A 45 11.56 11.05 22.28
C GLY A 45 11.19 9.80 23.08
N LEU A 46 10.68 8.74 22.43
CA LEU A 46 10.40 7.47 23.11
C LEU A 46 11.68 6.79 23.61
N SER A 47 12.74 6.75 22.79
CA SER A 47 14.03 6.18 23.19
C SER A 47 14.66 6.92 24.37
N GLU A 48 14.63 8.25 24.35
CA GLU A 48 15.13 9.09 25.45
C GLU A 48 14.28 8.95 26.74
N ALA A 49 12.96 8.77 26.60
CA ALA A 49 12.08 8.54 27.74
C ALA A 49 12.34 7.19 28.43
N ILE A 50 12.75 6.16 27.68
CA ILE A 50 13.04 4.82 28.22
C ILE A 50 14.47 4.70 28.73
N GLY A 51 15.46 5.20 27.97
CA GLY A 51 16.89 4.95 28.20
C GLY A 51 17.71 6.19 28.58
N GLY A 52 17.12 7.39 28.68
CA GLY A 52 17.84 8.65 28.89
C GLY A 52 18.37 9.23 27.55
N PRO A 53 19.21 10.29 27.61
CA PRO A 53 19.75 10.95 26.43
C PRO A 53 20.45 9.98 25.48
N LEU A 54 20.20 10.09 24.17
CA LEU A 54 20.76 9.19 23.14
C LEU A 54 22.31 9.12 23.18
N GLY A 55 22.97 10.20 23.57
CA GLY A 55 24.43 10.25 23.72
C GLY A 55 24.98 9.33 24.78
N GLU A 56 24.18 8.96 25.78
CA GLU A 56 24.59 8.14 26.91
C GLU A 56 24.38 6.64 26.69
N HIS A 57 23.32 6.24 25.98
CA HIS A 57 22.96 4.84 25.82
C HIS A 57 23.00 4.33 24.37
N ALA A 58 23.04 5.20 23.37
CA ALA A 58 23.08 4.83 21.95
C ALA A 58 24.47 4.99 21.34
N VAL A 59 25.51 4.63 22.09
CA VAL A 59 26.90 4.64 21.62
C VAL A 59 27.11 3.45 20.67
N ARG A 60 27.58 3.73 19.45
CA ARG A 60 28.04 2.65 18.56
C ARG A 60 29.40 2.16 19.05
N PRO A 61 29.52 0.90 19.48
CA PRO A 61 30.84 0.35 19.73
C PRO A 61 31.66 0.30 18.44
N PRO A 62 33.00 0.46 18.54
CA PRO A 62 33.88 0.35 17.38
C PRO A 62 33.69 -0.99 16.68
N ARG A 63 33.78 -1.00 15.35
CA ARG A 63 33.57 -2.20 14.50
C ARG A 63 34.43 -3.41 14.91
N SER A 64 35.55 -3.19 15.60
CA SER A 64 36.47 -4.24 16.05
C SER A 64 35.96 -5.05 17.25
N GLU A 65 35.02 -4.56 18.03
CA GLU A 65 34.55 -5.23 19.28
C GLU A 65 33.38 -6.17 19.08
N TYR A 66 32.68 -6.12 17.90
CA TYR A 66 31.60 -7.04 17.58
C TYR A 66 32.12 -8.23 16.76
N GLY A 67 32.81 -9.16 17.37
CA GLY A 67 32.95 -10.53 16.89
C GLY A 67 31.65 -11.33 16.92
N GLY A 68 30.52 -10.68 17.27
CA GLY A 68 29.21 -11.27 17.33
C GLY A 68 28.62 -11.52 15.93
N SER A 69 27.97 -12.67 15.78
CA SER A 69 27.25 -13.08 14.60
C SER A 69 26.42 -11.94 13.99
N ARG A 70 26.76 -11.51 12.77
CA ARG A 70 25.97 -10.58 11.94
C ARG A 70 24.62 -11.18 11.52
N PHE A 71 24.09 -12.11 12.27
CA PHE A 71 22.83 -12.79 11.95
C PHE A 71 21.65 -11.84 11.96
N TRP A 72 21.53 -11.00 12.99
CA TRP A 72 20.42 -10.05 13.14
C TRP A 72 20.69 -8.76 12.36
N THR A 73 20.38 -8.79 11.06
CA THR A 73 20.36 -7.58 10.23
C THR A 73 18.99 -6.93 10.26
N PRO A 74 18.86 -5.60 9.99
CA PRO A 74 17.55 -4.93 9.90
C PRO A 74 16.58 -5.67 8.97
N VAL A 75 17.07 -6.21 7.85
CA VAL A 75 16.26 -6.98 6.90
C VAL A 75 15.67 -8.23 7.56
N ARG A 76 16.50 -9.03 8.25
CA ARG A 76 16.03 -10.24 8.92
C ARG A 76 15.07 -9.95 10.07
N VAL A 77 15.32 -8.89 10.83
CA VAL A 77 14.43 -8.45 11.91
C VAL A 77 13.07 -8.04 11.36
N VAL A 78 13.03 -7.19 10.33
CA VAL A 78 11.77 -6.74 9.72
C VAL A 78 11.00 -7.92 9.11
N MET A 79 11.68 -8.84 8.43
CA MET A 79 11.04 -10.04 7.88
C MET A 79 10.46 -10.94 8.98
N ALA A 80 11.19 -11.13 10.09
CA ALA A 80 10.70 -11.88 11.25
C ALA A 80 9.49 -11.19 11.91
N LEU A 81 9.49 -9.85 12.01
CA LEU A 81 8.36 -9.08 12.53
C LEU A 81 7.12 -9.19 11.62
N ALA A 82 7.30 -9.15 10.30
CA ALA A 82 6.18 -9.36 9.36
C ALA A 82 5.58 -10.76 9.51
N LEU A 83 6.41 -11.80 9.60
CA LEU A 83 5.97 -13.17 9.86
C LEU A 83 5.26 -13.29 11.20
N LEU A 84 5.78 -12.66 12.25
CA LEU A 84 5.16 -12.66 13.58
C LEU A 84 3.78 -12.01 13.53
N THR A 85 3.64 -10.83 12.94
CA THR A 85 2.35 -10.12 12.81
C THR A 85 1.32 -10.94 12.08
N LEU A 86 1.69 -11.56 10.95
CA LEU A 86 0.80 -12.42 10.16
C LEU A 86 0.46 -13.72 10.91
N SER A 87 1.39 -14.30 11.66
CA SER A 87 1.14 -15.47 12.51
C SER A 87 0.19 -15.14 13.66
N LEU A 88 0.37 -14.00 14.31
CA LEU A 88 -0.54 -13.52 15.37
C LEU A 88 -1.94 -13.24 14.82
N HIS A 89 -2.04 -12.65 13.62
CA HIS A 89 -3.33 -12.50 12.92
C HIS A 89 -3.99 -13.87 12.68
N TRP A 90 -3.24 -14.87 12.19
CA TRP A 90 -3.77 -16.22 11.98
C TRP A 90 -4.26 -16.86 13.29
N VAL A 91 -3.56 -16.64 14.42
CA VAL A 91 -4.01 -17.07 15.75
C VAL A 91 -5.27 -16.32 16.18
N GLN A 92 -5.35 -15.01 15.95
CA GLN A 92 -6.52 -14.18 16.27
C GLN A 92 -7.79 -14.67 15.55
N LYS A 93 -7.67 -15.20 14.33
CA LYS A 93 -8.78 -15.80 13.58
C LYS A 93 -9.20 -17.21 14.06
N SER A 94 -8.50 -17.80 15.03
CA SER A 94 -8.75 -19.18 15.47
C SER A 94 -10.20 -19.51 15.85
N PRO A 95 -10.97 -18.61 16.50
CA PRO A 95 -12.37 -18.92 16.86
C PRO A 95 -13.31 -19.07 15.67
N CYS A 96 -12.93 -18.53 14.50
CA CYS A 96 -13.78 -18.53 13.30
C CYS A 96 -13.35 -19.48 12.19
N ARG A 97 -12.17 -20.11 12.29
CA ARG A 97 -11.53 -20.84 11.18
C ARG A 97 -12.25 -22.09 10.71
N ASP A 98 -13.14 -22.64 11.48
CA ASP A 98 -13.96 -23.80 11.10
C ASP A 98 -15.24 -23.45 10.34
N GLY A 99 -15.58 -22.13 10.27
CA GLY A 99 -16.77 -21.63 9.60
C GLY A 99 -18.06 -21.81 10.40
N ALA A 100 -17.99 -22.40 11.60
CA ALA A 100 -19.15 -22.58 12.47
C ALA A 100 -19.41 -21.33 13.32
N TRP A 101 -20.05 -20.31 12.73
CA TRP A 101 -20.26 -19.00 13.38
C TRP A 101 -21.59 -18.96 14.14
N ALA A 102 -21.71 -19.78 15.19
CA ALA A 102 -22.87 -19.74 16.08
C ALA A 102 -22.85 -18.47 16.97
N ASP A 103 -24.03 -17.99 17.34
CA ASP A 103 -24.23 -16.90 18.31
C ASP A 103 -23.44 -15.62 18.00
N LEU A 104 -23.28 -15.26 16.74
CA LEU A 104 -22.50 -14.10 16.29
C LEU A 104 -21.03 -14.14 16.74
N SER A 105 -20.46 -15.32 16.93
CA SER A 105 -19.08 -15.52 17.38
C SER A 105 -18.06 -14.80 16.48
N GLN A 106 -18.32 -14.72 15.18
CA GLN A 106 -17.48 -13.99 14.20
C GLN A 106 -17.34 -12.50 14.53
N TYR A 107 -18.36 -11.88 15.11
CA TYR A 107 -18.35 -10.47 15.52
C TYR A 107 -17.83 -10.31 16.95
N LYS A 108 -18.27 -11.15 17.89
CA LYS A 108 -17.85 -11.12 19.29
C LYS A 108 -16.34 -11.26 19.46
N TYR A 109 -15.71 -12.12 18.65
CA TYR A 109 -14.26 -12.38 18.69
C TYR A 109 -13.47 -11.63 17.62
N PHE A 110 -14.08 -10.70 16.88
CA PHE A 110 -13.44 -9.91 15.83
C PHE A 110 -12.77 -10.79 14.74
N CYS A 111 -13.28 -11.99 14.51
CA CYS A 111 -12.63 -12.99 13.67
C CYS A 111 -13.34 -13.25 12.34
N TYR A 112 -14.38 -12.49 12.00
CA TYR A 112 -15.03 -12.54 10.68
C TYR A 112 -14.03 -12.43 9.54
N THR A 113 -14.28 -13.15 8.47
CA THR A 113 -13.49 -13.11 7.24
C THR A 113 -14.37 -13.42 6.04
N ASP A 114 -14.31 -12.57 5.00
CA ASP A 114 -14.95 -12.81 3.71
C ASP A 114 -14.44 -14.11 3.06
N VAL A 115 -13.19 -14.50 3.35
CA VAL A 115 -12.62 -15.76 2.84
C VAL A 115 -13.50 -16.96 3.18
N LEU A 116 -14.01 -17.03 4.41
CA LEU A 116 -14.91 -18.12 4.81
C LEU A 116 -16.36 -17.87 4.42
N ALA A 117 -16.84 -16.61 4.57
CA ALA A 117 -18.19 -16.26 4.18
C ALA A 117 -18.45 -16.62 2.70
N LEU A 118 -17.53 -16.25 1.83
CA LEU A 118 -17.63 -16.47 0.39
C LEU A 118 -17.26 -17.90 -0.04
N TYR A 119 -16.54 -18.66 0.79
CA TYR A 119 -16.36 -20.08 0.53
C TYR A 119 -17.69 -20.82 0.42
N TYR A 120 -18.64 -20.43 1.26
CA TYR A 120 -20.00 -21.01 1.27
C TYR A 120 -20.94 -20.24 0.34
N ALA A 121 -20.91 -18.91 0.35
CA ALA A 121 -21.82 -18.09 -0.46
C ALA A 121 -21.58 -18.23 -1.97
N GLU A 122 -20.33 -18.46 -2.38
CA GLU A 122 -19.94 -18.71 -3.78
C GLU A 122 -19.92 -20.23 -4.09
N HIS A 123 -20.53 -21.07 -3.27
CA HIS A 123 -20.68 -22.52 -3.44
C HIS A 123 -19.38 -23.28 -3.78
N LEU A 124 -18.21 -22.75 -3.35
CA LEU A 124 -16.92 -23.42 -3.54
C LEU A 124 -16.85 -24.73 -2.76
N ASN A 125 -17.57 -24.82 -1.62
CA ASN A 125 -17.75 -26.03 -0.84
C ASN A 125 -18.52 -27.12 -1.59
N GLU A 126 -19.30 -26.76 -2.59
CA GLU A 126 -20.06 -27.67 -3.48
C GLU A 126 -19.32 -27.98 -4.78
N GLY A 127 -18.14 -27.38 -4.99
CA GLY A 127 -17.32 -27.59 -6.16
C GLY A 127 -17.69 -26.73 -7.36
N GLN A 128 -18.51 -25.68 -7.17
CA GLN A 128 -18.81 -24.75 -8.25
C GLN A 128 -17.60 -23.92 -8.66
N VAL A 129 -17.47 -23.67 -9.96
CA VAL A 129 -16.33 -22.95 -10.57
C VAL A 129 -16.71 -21.49 -10.74
N PRO A 130 -15.99 -20.54 -10.11
CA PRO A 130 -16.23 -19.11 -10.26
C PRO A 130 -16.28 -18.66 -11.71
N TYR A 131 -17.22 -17.80 -12.05
CA TYR A 131 -17.58 -17.28 -13.40
C TYR A 131 -18.20 -18.30 -14.35
N VAL A 132 -17.93 -19.60 -14.20
CA VAL A 132 -18.47 -20.66 -15.06
C VAL A 132 -19.88 -21.05 -14.61
N ASP A 133 -20.01 -21.40 -13.33
CA ASP A 133 -21.25 -21.92 -12.77
C ASP A 133 -22.10 -20.79 -12.12
N HIS A 134 -21.47 -19.71 -11.70
CA HIS A 134 -22.14 -18.56 -11.08
C HIS A 134 -21.34 -17.25 -11.31
N ALA A 135 -22.02 -16.12 -11.13
CA ALA A 135 -21.42 -14.80 -11.15
C ALA A 135 -20.66 -14.54 -9.84
N VAL A 136 -19.52 -13.82 -9.91
CA VAL A 136 -18.67 -13.49 -8.77
C VAL A 136 -18.55 -11.98 -8.63
N GLU A 137 -18.68 -11.47 -7.40
CA GLU A 137 -18.60 -10.03 -7.10
C GLU A 137 -17.18 -9.43 -7.19
N TYR A 138 -16.16 -10.21 -7.52
CA TYR A 138 -14.75 -9.80 -7.58
C TYR A 138 -14.22 -9.72 -9.00
N PRO A 139 -13.11 -8.97 -9.22
CA PRO A 139 -12.36 -9.04 -10.48
C PRO A 139 -11.82 -10.45 -10.73
N VAL A 140 -11.66 -10.79 -12.02
CA VAL A 140 -11.41 -12.15 -12.52
C VAL A 140 -10.28 -12.88 -11.81
N LEU A 141 -9.13 -12.22 -11.58
CA LEU A 141 -7.97 -12.91 -10.99
C LEU A 141 -8.20 -13.30 -9.52
N THR A 142 -8.99 -12.52 -8.76
CA THR A 142 -9.38 -12.89 -7.40
C THR A 142 -10.34 -14.07 -7.39
N GLY A 143 -11.38 -14.06 -8.23
CA GLY A 143 -12.28 -15.22 -8.34
C GLY A 143 -11.57 -16.48 -8.83
N MET A 144 -10.61 -16.35 -9.77
CA MET A 144 -9.76 -17.48 -10.18
C MET A 144 -8.91 -18.00 -9.01
N LEU A 145 -8.38 -17.11 -8.14
CA LEU A 145 -7.67 -17.52 -6.92
C LEU A 145 -8.60 -18.25 -5.95
N MET A 146 -9.83 -17.74 -5.75
CA MET A 146 -10.84 -18.40 -4.92
C MET A 146 -11.10 -19.83 -5.42
N GLY A 147 -11.35 -20.00 -6.71
CA GLY A 147 -11.54 -21.32 -7.32
C GLY A 147 -10.30 -22.20 -7.23
N ALA A 148 -9.11 -21.67 -7.53
CA ALA A 148 -7.85 -22.42 -7.48
C ALA A 148 -7.53 -22.97 -6.08
N LEU A 149 -7.98 -22.28 -5.02
CA LEU A 149 -7.80 -22.71 -3.64
C LEU A 149 -9.00 -23.51 -3.11
N GLY A 150 -10.23 -23.24 -3.58
CA GLY A 150 -11.46 -23.89 -3.11
C GLY A 150 -11.69 -25.28 -3.71
N LEU A 151 -11.52 -25.41 -5.02
CA LEU A 151 -11.78 -26.70 -5.71
C LEU A 151 -10.89 -27.85 -5.22
N PRO A 152 -9.58 -27.67 -4.98
CA PRO A 152 -8.76 -28.73 -4.38
C PRO A 152 -9.25 -29.13 -2.97
N VAL A 153 -9.68 -28.16 -2.15
CA VAL A 153 -10.22 -28.44 -0.81
C VAL A 153 -11.52 -29.21 -0.90
N HIS A 154 -12.43 -28.86 -1.83
CA HIS A 154 -13.63 -29.62 -2.12
C HIS A 154 -13.28 -31.07 -2.51
N ALA A 155 -12.38 -31.26 -3.47
CA ALA A 155 -11.97 -32.59 -3.91
C ALA A 155 -11.32 -33.45 -2.80
N LEU A 156 -10.57 -32.82 -1.89
CA LEU A 156 -10.02 -33.50 -0.70
C LEU A 156 -11.11 -33.87 0.29
N ASN A 157 -12.08 -32.99 0.54
CA ASN A 157 -13.20 -33.27 1.44
C ASN A 157 -14.10 -34.42 0.92
N GLN A 158 -14.25 -34.56 -0.39
CA GLN A 158 -14.96 -35.69 -1.01
C GLN A 158 -14.24 -37.05 -0.75
N ARG A 159 -12.91 -37.03 -0.63
CA ARG A 159 -12.09 -38.22 -0.37
C ARG A 159 -11.98 -38.56 1.13
N ASP A 160 -11.95 -37.49 1.94
CA ASP A 160 -11.86 -37.62 3.41
C ASP A 160 -12.92 -36.71 4.06
N PRO A 161 -14.11 -37.25 4.33
CA PRO A 161 -15.20 -36.50 4.99
C PRO A 161 -14.88 -36.05 6.42
N SER A 162 -13.80 -36.52 7.04
CA SER A 162 -13.36 -36.05 8.36
C SER A 162 -12.64 -34.72 8.31
N LEU A 163 -12.20 -34.28 7.13
CA LEU A 163 -11.61 -32.98 6.91
C LEU A 163 -12.64 -31.88 7.13
N ASN A 164 -12.33 -30.89 7.96
CA ASN A 164 -13.14 -29.66 8.01
C ASN A 164 -12.77 -28.76 6.80
N PRO A 165 -13.65 -28.62 5.78
CA PRO A 165 -13.32 -27.96 4.54
C PRO A 165 -13.15 -26.43 4.73
N GLY A 166 -13.93 -25.80 5.61
CA GLY A 166 -13.81 -24.37 5.92
C GLY A 166 -12.43 -24.04 6.51
N ARG A 167 -11.98 -24.86 7.49
CA ARG A 167 -10.66 -24.69 8.10
C ARG A 167 -9.52 -24.91 7.09
N ALA A 168 -9.64 -25.93 6.24
CA ALA A 168 -8.65 -26.21 5.21
C ALA A 168 -8.54 -25.07 4.20
N PHE A 169 -9.69 -24.59 3.71
CA PHE A 169 -9.76 -23.45 2.79
C PHE A 169 -9.21 -22.18 3.40
N TYR A 170 -9.61 -21.84 4.64
CA TYR A 170 -9.07 -20.67 5.32
C TYR A 170 -7.55 -20.74 5.50
N ASN A 171 -7.03 -21.88 5.98
CA ASN A 171 -5.58 -22.04 6.21
C ASN A 171 -4.77 -21.91 4.92
N LEU A 172 -5.27 -22.48 3.82
CA LEU A 172 -4.61 -22.38 2.51
C LEU A 172 -4.60 -20.93 2.00
N ASN A 173 -5.73 -20.23 2.13
CA ASN A 173 -5.80 -18.80 1.81
C ASN A 173 -4.89 -17.95 2.71
N ALA A 174 -4.88 -18.21 4.02
CA ALA A 174 -4.02 -17.50 4.97
C ALA A 174 -2.53 -17.67 4.64
N LEU A 175 -2.12 -18.87 4.21
CA LEU A 175 -0.76 -19.12 3.75
C LEU A 175 -0.42 -18.30 2.50
N VAL A 176 -1.29 -18.35 1.47
CA VAL A 176 -1.07 -17.61 0.21
C VAL A 176 -1.04 -16.11 0.46
N LEU A 177 -2.02 -15.58 1.19
CA LEU A 177 -2.08 -14.15 1.53
C LEU A 177 -0.90 -13.73 2.42
N GLY A 178 -0.47 -14.60 3.34
CA GLY A 178 0.72 -14.40 4.16
C GLY A 178 1.99 -14.29 3.32
N ILE A 179 2.16 -15.12 2.28
CA ILE A 179 3.27 -15.03 1.33
C ILE A 179 3.28 -13.65 0.64
N PHE A 180 2.12 -13.15 0.18
CA PHE A 180 2.03 -11.82 -0.42
C PHE A 180 2.28 -10.70 0.58
N GLY A 181 1.86 -10.85 1.85
CA GLY A 181 2.18 -9.91 2.92
C GLY A 181 3.69 -9.82 3.19
N VAL A 182 4.35 -10.98 3.33
CA VAL A 182 5.81 -11.08 3.51
C VAL A 182 6.55 -10.52 2.28
N ALA A 183 6.07 -10.84 1.07
CA ALA A 183 6.63 -10.30 -0.18
C ALA A 183 6.51 -8.76 -0.24
N THR A 184 5.40 -8.20 0.24
CA THR A 184 5.24 -6.73 0.33
C THR A 184 6.30 -6.11 1.24
N ALA A 185 6.53 -6.67 2.44
CA ALA A 185 7.60 -6.22 3.33
C ALA A 185 8.98 -6.31 2.67
N ALA A 186 9.25 -7.41 1.94
CA ALA A 186 10.49 -7.60 1.20
C ALA A 186 10.68 -6.55 0.08
N MET A 187 9.61 -6.20 -0.64
CA MET A 187 9.68 -5.16 -1.69
C MET A 187 9.91 -3.77 -1.08
N ILE A 188 9.30 -3.42 0.05
CA ILE A 188 9.56 -2.17 0.76
C ILE A 188 11.03 -2.12 1.20
N LEU A 189 11.57 -3.20 1.79
CA LEU A 189 12.99 -3.30 2.14
C LEU A 189 13.91 -3.11 0.93
N ALA A 190 13.56 -3.72 -0.21
CA ALA A 190 14.33 -3.62 -1.44
C ALA A 190 14.32 -2.20 -2.06
N LEU A 191 13.24 -1.45 -1.85
CA LEU A 191 13.08 -0.05 -2.25
C LEU A 191 13.80 0.91 -1.26
N ARG A 192 13.94 0.54 0.00
CA ARG A 192 14.46 1.39 1.09
C ARG A 192 15.77 0.86 1.68
N ARG A 193 16.76 0.56 0.84
CA ARG A 193 18.05 -0.06 1.26
C ARG A 193 18.82 0.74 2.31
N ARG A 194 18.79 2.10 2.22
CA ARG A 194 19.43 3.00 3.21
C ARG A 194 18.53 3.29 4.41
N ARG A 195 17.23 2.92 4.34
CA ARG A 195 16.21 3.13 5.36
C ARG A 195 15.41 1.84 5.60
N PRO A 196 16.05 0.70 5.92
CA PRO A 196 15.37 -0.59 6.02
C PRO A 196 14.30 -0.61 7.13
N TRP A 197 14.45 0.21 8.17
CA TRP A 197 13.49 0.32 9.25
C TRP A 197 12.16 0.99 8.86
N ASP A 198 12.09 1.67 7.72
CA ASP A 198 10.81 2.14 7.18
C ASP A 198 9.85 0.95 6.95
N ALA A 199 10.36 -0.20 6.52
CA ALA A 199 9.56 -1.40 6.31
C ALA A 199 9.01 -2.00 7.63
N ALA A 200 9.58 -1.66 8.78
CA ALA A 200 9.04 -2.05 10.09
C ALA A 200 7.66 -1.41 10.36
N MET A 201 7.38 -0.24 9.78
CA MET A 201 6.05 0.38 9.87
C MET A 201 4.98 -0.49 9.21
N PHE A 202 5.29 -1.13 8.08
CA PHE A 202 4.40 -2.11 7.47
C PHE A 202 4.33 -3.39 8.30
N ALA A 203 5.49 -3.95 8.66
CA ALA A 203 5.62 -5.24 9.34
C ALA A 203 4.94 -5.28 10.72
N LEU A 204 4.97 -4.16 11.47
CA LEU A 204 4.38 -4.01 12.80
C LEU A 204 3.03 -3.27 12.77
N SER A 205 2.47 -3.01 11.59
CA SER A 205 1.21 -2.27 11.47
C SER A 205 0.07 -2.97 12.20
N PRO A 206 -0.60 -2.30 13.16
CA PRO A 206 -1.85 -2.80 13.73
C PRO A 206 -2.93 -3.10 12.70
N ALA A 207 -3.02 -2.28 11.63
CA ALA A 207 -3.96 -2.52 10.54
C ALA A 207 -3.64 -3.82 9.77
N LEU A 208 -2.36 -4.17 9.56
CA LEU A 208 -1.98 -5.47 9.00
C LEU A 208 -2.42 -6.61 9.92
N PHE A 209 -2.21 -6.44 11.24
CA PHE A 209 -2.61 -7.44 12.24
C PHE A 209 -4.13 -7.68 12.24
N VAL A 210 -4.97 -6.66 12.12
CA VAL A 210 -6.44 -6.86 12.19
C VAL A 210 -7.06 -7.23 10.85
N SER A 211 -6.43 -6.90 9.70
CA SER A 211 -7.08 -6.97 8.37
C SER A 211 -6.48 -7.98 7.40
N ALA A 212 -5.34 -8.64 7.71
CA ALA A 212 -4.53 -9.39 6.76
C ALA A 212 -5.29 -10.44 5.92
N THR A 213 -6.23 -11.17 6.52
CA THR A 213 -7.05 -12.19 5.83
C THR A 213 -8.55 -11.94 5.96
N VAL A 214 -8.96 -10.68 6.18
CA VAL A 214 -10.39 -10.34 6.13
C VAL A 214 -10.95 -10.60 4.73
N ASN A 215 -10.13 -10.33 3.70
CA ASN A 215 -10.44 -10.54 2.30
C ASN A 215 -9.13 -10.83 1.53
N TRP A 216 -9.17 -10.97 0.21
CA TRP A 216 -7.99 -11.23 -0.65
C TRP A 216 -7.15 -10.00 -0.96
N ASP A 217 -7.22 -8.94 -0.16
CA ASP A 217 -6.54 -7.67 -0.43
C ASP A 217 -5.02 -7.78 -0.46
N LEU A 218 -4.41 -8.59 0.43
CA LEU A 218 -2.96 -8.80 0.41
C LEU A 218 -2.43 -9.39 -0.90
N PHE A 219 -3.24 -10.13 -1.63
CA PHE A 219 -2.89 -10.61 -2.98
C PHE A 219 -2.65 -9.43 -3.93
N ALA A 220 -3.60 -8.51 -4.03
CA ALA A 220 -3.46 -7.32 -4.87
C ALA A 220 -2.38 -6.37 -4.36
N VAL A 221 -2.23 -6.23 -3.02
CA VAL A 221 -1.19 -5.41 -2.38
C VAL A 221 0.21 -5.92 -2.71
N GLY A 222 0.43 -7.23 -2.63
CA GLY A 222 1.71 -7.82 -3.00
C GLY A 222 2.04 -7.66 -4.48
N LEU A 223 1.06 -7.86 -5.37
CA LEU A 223 1.22 -7.61 -6.81
C LEU A 223 1.52 -6.13 -7.09
N THR A 224 0.88 -5.20 -6.36
CA THR A 224 1.17 -3.76 -6.44
C THR A 224 2.59 -3.44 -5.95
N ALA A 225 3.05 -4.09 -4.89
CA ALA A 225 4.42 -3.92 -4.41
C ALA A 225 5.45 -4.43 -5.45
N PHE A 226 5.18 -5.53 -6.14
CA PHE A 226 6.00 -6.00 -7.26
C PHE A 226 6.00 -5.01 -8.43
N PHE A 227 4.83 -4.43 -8.77
CA PHE A 227 4.74 -3.35 -9.77
C PHE A 227 5.65 -2.18 -9.40
N MET A 228 5.55 -1.67 -8.17
CA MET A 228 6.35 -0.53 -7.71
C MET A 228 7.86 -0.85 -7.72
N TYR A 229 8.24 -2.05 -7.29
CA TYR A 229 9.62 -2.51 -7.32
C TYR A 229 10.15 -2.64 -8.76
N ALA A 230 9.41 -3.26 -9.67
CA ALA A 230 9.81 -3.40 -11.07
C ALA A 230 9.95 -2.03 -11.75
N TRP A 231 9.04 -1.09 -11.45
CA TRP A 231 9.12 0.29 -11.92
C TRP A 231 10.38 0.99 -11.42
N ALA A 232 10.64 0.95 -10.11
CA ALA A 232 11.83 1.54 -9.50
C ALA A 232 13.14 0.97 -10.05
N ARG A 233 13.12 -0.30 -10.50
CA ARG A 233 14.28 -0.96 -11.13
C ARG A 233 14.41 -0.67 -12.62
N GLY A 234 13.64 0.28 -13.17
CA GLY A 234 13.70 0.65 -14.60
C GLY A 234 13.23 -0.45 -15.54
N ARG A 235 12.31 -1.34 -15.10
CA ARG A 235 11.77 -2.45 -15.89
C ARG A 235 10.29 -2.21 -16.25
N PRO A 236 9.97 -1.28 -17.17
CA PRO A 236 8.59 -0.84 -17.40
C PRO A 236 7.66 -1.94 -17.90
N ALA A 237 8.12 -2.87 -18.73
CA ALA A 237 7.28 -3.98 -19.19
C ALA A 237 6.91 -4.94 -18.04
N LEU A 238 7.89 -5.26 -17.16
CA LEU A 238 7.64 -6.08 -15.98
C LEU A 238 6.75 -5.34 -14.97
N ALA A 239 6.93 -4.03 -14.82
CA ALA A 239 6.05 -3.19 -14.01
C ALA A 239 4.60 -3.25 -14.57
N GLY A 240 4.44 -3.16 -15.89
CA GLY A 240 3.14 -3.31 -16.55
C GLY A 240 2.51 -4.68 -16.30
N LEU A 241 3.28 -5.76 -16.43
CA LEU A 241 2.78 -7.11 -16.12
C LEU A 241 2.16 -7.16 -14.71
N PHE A 242 2.90 -6.72 -13.69
CA PHE A 242 2.39 -6.73 -12.31
C PHE A 242 1.24 -5.74 -12.08
N LEU A 243 1.24 -4.59 -12.74
CA LEU A 243 0.12 -3.64 -12.72
C LEU A 243 -1.15 -4.28 -13.29
N GLY A 244 -1.05 -4.98 -14.42
CA GLY A 244 -2.17 -5.69 -15.05
C GLY A 244 -2.71 -6.82 -14.16
N LEU A 245 -1.82 -7.63 -13.56
CA LEU A 245 -2.18 -8.67 -12.60
C LEU A 245 -2.86 -8.06 -11.36
N ALA A 246 -2.26 -7.02 -10.77
CA ALA A 246 -2.81 -6.35 -9.60
C ALA A 246 -4.20 -5.75 -9.88
N THR A 247 -4.38 -5.12 -11.05
CA THR A 247 -5.68 -4.57 -11.50
C THR A 247 -6.71 -5.67 -11.77
N ALA A 248 -6.28 -6.82 -12.29
CA ALA A 248 -7.16 -7.98 -12.48
C ALA A 248 -7.53 -8.68 -11.15
N ALA A 249 -6.76 -8.45 -10.08
CA ALA A 249 -7.08 -8.92 -8.73
C ALA A 249 -7.98 -7.93 -7.96
N LYS A 250 -7.67 -6.64 -7.99
CA LYS A 250 -8.46 -5.54 -7.40
C LYS A 250 -8.27 -4.29 -8.27
N PHE A 251 -9.26 -3.44 -8.37
CA PHE A 251 -9.24 -2.34 -9.35
C PHE A 251 -8.36 -1.14 -8.93
N TYR A 252 -8.06 -0.98 -7.63
CA TYR A 252 -7.33 0.19 -7.12
C TYR A 252 -5.92 0.40 -7.72
N PRO A 253 -5.13 -0.63 -8.11
CA PRO A 253 -3.78 -0.41 -8.66
C PRO A 253 -3.78 0.40 -9.96
N LEU A 254 -4.89 0.37 -10.72
CA LEU A 254 -5.06 1.21 -11.91
C LEU A 254 -4.95 2.70 -11.58
N LEU A 255 -5.38 3.12 -10.39
CA LEU A 255 -5.33 4.53 -9.96
C LEU A 255 -3.89 5.06 -9.86
N LEU A 256 -2.90 4.18 -9.61
CA LEU A 256 -1.49 4.55 -9.52
C LEU A 256 -0.93 5.04 -10.87
N VAL A 257 -1.58 4.69 -11.98
CA VAL A 257 -1.27 5.24 -13.32
C VAL A 257 -1.43 6.77 -13.33
N GLY A 258 -2.35 7.34 -12.54
CA GLY A 258 -2.50 8.78 -12.37
C GLY A 258 -1.23 9.47 -11.85
N ALA A 259 -0.52 8.82 -10.91
CA ALA A 259 0.75 9.32 -10.41
C ALA A 259 1.86 9.26 -11.48
N LEU A 260 1.92 8.16 -12.26
CA LEU A 260 2.83 8.04 -13.39
C LEU A 260 2.55 9.11 -14.45
N LEU A 261 1.27 9.35 -14.75
CA LEU A 261 0.84 10.38 -15.71
C LEU A 261 1.29 11.78 -15.28
N ALA A 262 1.07 12.14 -14.01
CA ALA A 262 1.49 13.44 -13.49
C ALA A 262 3.01 13.64 -13.61
N LEU A 263 3.80 12.60 -13.31
CA LEU A 263 5.26 12.63 -13.45
C LEU A 263 5.72 12.64 -14.91
N ALA A 264 5.04 11.91 -15.81
CA ALA A 264 5.32 11.92 -17.24
C ALA A 264 5.05 13.29 -17.86
N ILE A 265 3.95 13.95 -17.48
CA ILE A 265 3.65 15.34 -17.88
C ILE A 265 4.77 16.26 -17.37
N ARG A 266 5.14 16.17 -16.08
CA ARG A 266 6.14 17.06 -15.49
C ARG A 266 7.53 16.93 -16.13
N THR A 267 7.94 15.71 -16.49
CA THR A 267 9.30 15.43 -17.01
C THR A 267 9.38 15.32 -18.53
N ASN A 268 8.22 15.29 -19.20
CA ASN A 268 8.09 14.96 -20.62
C ASN A 268 8.71 13.61 -21.02
N ARG A 269 8.72 12.62 -20.07
CA ARG A 269 9.24 11.27 -20.29
C ARG A 269 8.11 10.25 -20.37
N TRP A 270 7.56 10.04 -21.58
CA TRP A 270 6.38 9.21 -21.82
C TRP A 270 6.67 7.74 -22.06
N ARG A 271 7.85 7.42 -22.66
CA ARG A 271 8.13 6.07 -23.20
C ARG A 271 7.95 4.96 -22.17
N ALA A 272 8.59 5.08 -20.98
CA ALA A 272 8.52 4.05 -19.95
C ALA A 272 7.09 3.85 -19.43
N MET A 273 6.35 4.96 -19.20
CA MET A 273 4.95 4.90 -18.79
C MET A 273 4.08 4.20 -19.86
N LEU A 274 4.25 4.54 -21.14
CA LEU A 274 3.48 3.92 -22.22
C LEU A 274 3.78 2.41 -22.34
N TYR A 275 5.05 1.99 -22.20
CA TYR A 275 5.38 0.56 -22.12
C TYR A 275 4.71 -0.13 -20.91
N THR A 276 4.68 0.53 -19.75
CA THR A 276 4.01 -0.01 -18.56
C THR A 276 2.50 -0.13 -18.77
N ILE A 277 1.86 0.89 -19.34
CA ILE A 277 0.42 0.86 -19.63
C ILE A 277 0.12 -0.21 -20.69
N ALA A 278 0.88 -0.28 -21.78
CA ALA A 278 0.67 -1.27 -22.83
C ALA A 278 0.80 -2.70 -22.30
N ALA A 279 1.86 -3.00 -21.54
CA ALA A 279 2.06 -4.32 -20.92
C ALA A 279 0.97 -4.62 -19.89
N GLY A 280 0.57 -3.62 -19.07
CA GLY A 280 -0.51 -3.77 -18.10
C GLY A 280 -1.86 -4.05 -18.74
N THR A 281 -2.19 -3.31 -19.78
CA THR A 281 -3.43 -3.53 -20.57
C THR A 281 -3.42 -4.91 -21.22
N ALA A 282 -2.30 -5.31 -21.85
CA ALA A 282 -2.18 -6.63 -22.47
C ALA A 282 -2.36 -7.75 -21.43
N THR A 283 -1.75 -7.62 -20.24
CA THR A 283 -1.89 -8.58 -19.14
C THR A 283 -3.31 -8.63 -18.61
N TRP A 284 -3.93 -7.47 -18.38
CA TRP A 284 -5.32 -7.39 -17.93
C TRP A 284 -6.28 -8.02 -18.93
N LEU A 285 -6.12 -7.72 -20.23
CA LEU A 285 -6.91 -8.31 -21.30
C LEU A 285 -6.70 -9.83 -21.39
N ALA A 286 -5.48 -10.32 -21.27
CA ALA A 286 -5.19 -11.76 -21.31
C ALA A 286 -5.93 -12.54 -20.21
N ILE A 287 -6.18 -11.93 -19.05
CA ILE A 287 -6.92 -12.52 -17.93
C ILE A 287 -8.43 -12.35 -18.13
N ASN A 288 -8.87 -11.15 -18.48
CA ASN A 288 -10.30 -10.81 -18.47
C ASN A 288 -11.01 -11.23 -19.75
N LEU A 289 -10.37 -11.13 -20.92
CA LEU A 289 -11.02 -11.36 -22.22
C LEU A 289 -11.57 -12.79 -22.39
N PRO A 290 -10.88 -13.87 -21.98
CA PRO A 290 -11.43 -15.22 -22.07
C PRO A 290 -12.73 -15.39 -21.27
N VAL A 291 -12.77 -14.80 -20.06
CA VAL A 291 -13.93 -14.85 -19.17
C VAL A 291 -15.05 -13.96 -19.73
N ALA A 292 -14.73 -12.73 -20.13
CA ALA A 292 -15.70 -11.79 -20.71
C ALA A 292 -16.36 -12.32 -22.00
N ALA A 293 -15.57 -12.97 -22.86
CA ALA A 293 -16.09 -13.52 -24.12
C ALA A 293 -16.98 -14.76 -23.94
N ARG A 294 -16.70 -15.59 -22.92
CA ARG A 294 -17.42 -16.85 -22.72
C ARG A 294 -18.53 -16.74 -21.69
N TYR A 295 -18.33 -15.91 -20.66
CA TYR A 295 -19.20 -15.78 -19.48
C TYR A 295 -19.48 -14.31 -19.21
N THR A 296 -20.00 -13.58 -20.20
CA THR A 296 -20.19 -12.12 -20.18
C THR A 296 -21.03 -11.65 -18.97
N ALA A 297 -22.11 -12.35 -18.66
CA ALA A 297 -22.97 -12.00 -17.51
C ALA A 297 -22.20 -12.08 -16.19
N SER A 298 -21.50 -13.20 -15.93
CA SER A 298 -20.70 -13.39 -14.73
C SER A 298 -19.53 -12.39 -14.63
N TRP A 299 -18.88 -12.09 -15.79
CA TRP A 299 -17.80 -11.11 -15.83
C TRP A 299 -18.28 -9.69 -15.54
N SER A 300 -19.48 -9.32 -16.01
CA SER A 300 -20.02 -7.97 -15.84
C SER A 300 -20.56 -7.70 -14.42
N GLU A 301 -20.77 -8.73 -13.61
CA GLU A 301 -21.35 -8.62 -12.27
C GLU A 301 -20.55 -7.70 -11.34
N PHE A 302 -19.23 -7.81 -11.36
CA PHE A 302 -18.36 -6.90 -10.61
C PHE A 302 -18.64 -5.41 -10.92
N PHE A 303 -18.81 -5.07 -12.20
CA PHE A 303 -19.08 -3.69 -12.61
C PHE A 303 -20.51 -3.27 -12.29
N HIS A 304 -21.46 -4.21 -12.43
CA HIS A 304 -22.87 -4.00 -12.10
C HIS A 304 -23.02 -3.68 -10.61
N LEU A 305 -22.49 -4.52 -9.73
CA LEU A 305 -22.51 -4.32 -8.27
C LEU A 305 -21.86 -3.00 -7.85
N ASN A 306 -20.69 -2.66 -8.43
CA ASN A 306 -20.05 -1.38 -8.12
C ASN A 306 -20.87 -0.16 -8.56
N ARG A 307 -21.66 -0.29 -9.62
CA ARG A 307 -22.54 0.78 -10.08
C ARG A 307 -23.79 0.92 -9.22
N THR A 308 -24.43 -0.19 -8.87
CA THR A 308 -25.73 -0.25 -8.16
C THR A 308 -25.61 -0.21 -6.65
N ARG A 309 -24.40 -0.47 -6.09
CA ARG A 309 -24.17 -0.41 -4.65
C ARG A 309 -24.36 1.01 -4.13
N GLY A 310 -25.13 1.16 -3.06
CA GLY A 310 -25.38 2.42 -2.37
C GLY A 310 -24.23 2.90 -1.49
N ILE A 311 -24.54 3.75 -0.54
CA ILE A 311 -23.61 4.23 0.49
C ILE A 311 -23.20 3.06 1.37
N ASP A 312 -21.89 2.79 1.43
CA ASP A 312 -21.33 1.76 2.28
C ASP A 312 -20.89 2.34 3.64
N TRP A 313 -20.83 1.48 4.64
CA TRP A 313 -20.51 1.83 6.02
C TRP A 313 -19.14 2.50 6.16
N GLY A 314 -19.07 3.51 7.03
CA GLY A 314 -17.83 4.22 7.37
C GLY A 314 -17.27 5.14 6.29
N THR A 315 -18.02 5.41 5.21
CA THR A 315 -17.66 6.39 4.18
C THR A 315 -18.01 7.81 4.61
N LEU A 316 -17.48 8.83 3.91
CA LEU A 316 -17.90 10.22 4.06
C LEU A 316 -19.42 10.37 3.90
N TRP A 317 -20.00 9.62 2.97
CA TRP A 317 -21.44 9.61 2.67
C TRP A 317 -22.25 9.01 3.82
N TYR A 318 -21.78 7.89 4.40
CA TYR A 318 -22.36 7.28 5.58
C TYR A 318 -22.34 8.23 6.79
N ILE A 319 -21.22 8.89 7.03
CA ILE A 319 -21.09 9.89 8.10
C ILE A 319 -22.16 10.98 7.93
N GLY A 320 -22.31 11.51 6.70
CA GLY A 320 -23.34 12.53 6.42
C GLY A 320 -24.77 12.02 6.62
N GLU A 321 -25.04 10.75 6.31
CA GLU A 321 -26.34 10.11 6.46
C GLU A 321 -26.72 9.84 7.94
N HIS A 322 -25.71 9.54 8.81
CA HIS A 322 -25.91 9.07 10.18
C HIS A 322 -25.36 10.02 11.26
N LEU A 323 -24.93 11.24 10.87
CA LEU A 323 -24.38 12.21 11.82
C LEU A 323 -25.39 12.53 12.94
N PRO A 324 -25.06 12.36 14.23
CA PRO A 324 -25.96 12.71 15.32
C PRO A 324 -26.11 14.22 15.44
N LEU A 325 -27.30 14.76 15.14
CA LEU A 325 -27.56 16.20 15.14
C LEU A 325 -28.24 16.70 16.43
N GLY A 326 -28.48 15.80 17.39
CA GLY A 326 -29.19 16.09 18.64
C GLY A 326 -30.72 16.06 18.50
N GLY A 327 -31.44 16.00 19.63
CA GLY A 327 -32.91 15.94 19.66
C GLY A 327 -33.50 14.72 18.95
N GLY A 328 -32.77 13.60 18.87
CA GLY A 328 -33.20 12.37 18.19
C GLY A 328 -33.18 12.43 16.66
N ARG A 329 -32.54 13.47 16.09
CA ARG A 329 -32.34 13.58 14.64
C ARG A 329 -30.98 13.02 14.27
N TYR A 330 -30.95 12.21 13.19
CA TYR A 330 -29.75 11.64 12.62
C TYR A 330 -29.66 12.01 11.14
N GLY A 331 -28.46 12.33 10.71
CA GLY A 331 -28.11 12.59 9.33
C GLY A 331 -28.60 13.91 8.75
N LEU A 332 -27.96 14.27 7.66
CA LEU A 332 -28.37 15.39 6.83
C LEU A 332 -29.28 14.86 5.72
N TYR A 333 -30.49 15.40 5.61
CA TYR A 333 -31.51 14.99 4.63
C TYR A 333 -30.99 14.87 3.20
N TRP A 334 -30.05 15.72 2.81
CA TRP A 334 -29.46 15.66 1.49
C TRP A 334 -28.71 14.36 1.23
N PHE A 335 -27.95 13.82 2.20
CA PHE A 335 -27.23 12.55 2.07
C PHE A 335 -28.20 11.37 2.02
N GLN A 336 -29.26 11.37 2.83
CA GLN A 336 -30.30 10.32 2.81
C GLN A 336 -30.95 10.20 1.42
N ARG A 337 -31.25 11.34 0.78
CA ARG A 337 -31.80 11.36 -0.59
C ARG A 337 -30.87 10.79 -1.66
N LEU A 338 -29.57 10.75 -1.42
CA LEU A 338 -28.62 10.11 -2.36
C LEU A 338 -28.74 8.59 -2.34
N ASN A 339 -29.14 8.02 -1.20
CA ASN A 339 -29.30 6.58 -1.03
C ASN A 339 -30.69 6.08 -1.47
N GLU A 340 -31.69 6.99 -1.58
CA GLU A 340 -33.04 6.66 -2.06
C GLU A 340 -33.11 6.38 -3.58
N ASP A 341 -32.12 6.82 -4.36
CA ASP A 341 -32.06 6.59 -5.81
C ASP A 341 -31.68 5.10 -6.09
N PRO A 342 -32.57 4.28 -6.68
CA PRO A 342 -32.32 2.85 -6.89
C PRO A 342 -31.08 2.54 -7.72
N GLU A 343 -30.71 3.43 -8.64
CA GLU A 343 -29.49 3.28 -9.47
C GLU A 343 -28.28 4.04 -8.91
N HIS A 344 -28.48 4.79 -7.83
CA HIS A 344 -27.45 5.63 -7.20
C HIS A 344 -26.68 6.54 -8.19
N GLY A 345 -27.33 6.96 -9.28
CA GLY A 345 -26.70 7.73 -10.37
C GLY A 345 -26.15 9.07 -9.89
N ARG A 346 -26.87 9.77 -8.99
CA ARG A 346 -26.42 11.03 -8.38
C ARG A 346 -25.22 10.82 -7.46
N LEU A 347 -25.26 9.80 -6.60
CA LEU A 347 -24.15 9.43 -5.73
C LEU A 347 -22.90 9.09 -6.56
N ASN A 348 -23.08 8.27 -7.62
CA ASN A 348 -22.00 7.88 -8.52
C ASN A 348 -21.35 9.10 -9.19
N SER A 349 -22.16 10.05 -9.68
CA SER A 349 -21.65 11.27 -10.31
C SER A 349 -20.91 12.18 -9.34
N LEU A 350 -21.41 12.30 -8.10
CA LEU A 350 -20.83 13.16 -7.07
C LEU A 350 -19.48 12.64 -6.57
N TYR A 351 -19.41 11.37 -6.14
CA TYR A 351 -18.15 10.83 -5.63
C TYR A 351 -17.07 10.80 -6.72
N PHE A 352 -17.45 10.47 -7.95
CA PHE A 352 -16.52 10.46 -9.07
C PHE A 352 -16.07 11.87 -9.45
N GLY A 353 -16.99 12.84 -9.47
CA GLY A 353 -16.67 14.26 -9.71
C GLY A 353 -15.70 14.81 -8.66
N LEU A 354 -15.94 14.55 -7.37
CA LEU A 354 -15.04 14.97 -6.29
C LEU A 354 -13.66 14.30 -6.42
N PHE A 355 -13.63 13.03 -6.76
CA PHE A 355 -12.37 12.31 -7.01
C PHE A 355 -11.59 12.91 -8.20
N LEU A 356 -12.27 13.26 -9.31
CA LEU A 356 -11.63 13.94 -10.45
C LEU A 356 -11.09 15.32 -10.07
N ILE A 357 -11.82 16.11 -9.27
CA ILE A 357 -11.35 17.41 -8.75
C ILE A 357 -10.09 17.20 -7.90
N ALA A 358 -10.08 16.19 -7.02
CA ALA A 358 -8.90 15.86 -6.23
C ALA A 358 -7.72 15.43 -7.10
N CYS A 359 -7.95 14.61 -8.14
CA CYS A 359 -6.91 14.24 -9.11
C CYS A 359 -6.35 15.47 -9.86
N ALA A 360 -7.20 16.40 -10.25
CA ALA A 360 -6.77 17.67 -10.87
C ALA A 360 -5.93 18.52 -9.90
N ALA A 361 -6.31 18.60 -8.63
CA ALA A 361 -5.54 19.29 -7.59
C ALA A 361 -4.17 18.60 -7.35
N ILE A 362 -4.13 17.28 -7.31
CA ILE A 362 -2.88 16.49 -7.17
C ILE A 362 -1.98 16.70 -8.41
N LEU A 363 -2.54 16.72 -9.61
CA LEU A 363 -1.79 17.03 -10.83
C LEU A 363 -1.22 18.45 -10.75
N MET A 364 -2.03 19.43 -10.35
CA MET A 364 -1.59 20.83 -10.21
C MET A 364 -0.48 20.94 -9.15
N LEU A 365 -0.62 20.24 -8.01
CA LEU A 365 0.44 20.13 -7.00
C LEU A 365 1.71 19.54 -7.62
N ALA A 366 1.60 18.45 -8.38
CA ALA A 366 2.74 17.80 -9.01
C ALA A 366 3.47 18.73 -10.01
N LEU A 367 2.75 19.59 -10.74
CA LEU A 367 3.32 20.51 -11.72
C LEU A 367 3.91 21.77 -11.06
N ARG A 368 3.30 22.28 -9.96
CA ARG A 368 3.72 23.52 -9.29
C ARG A 368 4.73 23.32 -8.16
N ALA A 369 4.90 22.10 -7.64
CA ALA A 369 5.83 21.82 -6.55
C ALA A 369 7.27 22.27 -6.87
N PRO A 370 8.03 22.78 -5.88
CA PRO A 370 9.41 23.28 -6.08
C PRO A 370 10.34 22.22 -6.67
N ARG A 371 10.26 21.00 -6.18
CA ARG A 371 10.96 19.82 -6.74
C ARG A 371 9.93 18.80 -7.22
N ARG A 372 10.29 17.93 -8.16
CA ARG A 372 9.45 16.83 -8.63
C ARG A 372 9.00 15.98 -7.45
N PRO A 373 7.70 15.79 -7.17
CA PRO A 373 7.24 14.88 -6.12
C PRO A 373 7.73 13.45 -6.37
N ARG A 374 7.86 12.68 -5.31
CA ARG A 374 8.18 11.25 -5.43
C ARG A 374 6.95 10.45 -5.90
N PHE A 375 7.20 9.39 -6.65
CA PHE A 375 6.12 8.54 -7.19
C PHE A 375 5.19 8.04 -6.07
N ALA A 376 5.76 7.53 -4.97
CA ALA A 376 4.98 7.03 -3.84
C ALA A 376 4.11 8.11 -3.17
N GLN A 377 4.54 9.38 -3.14
CA GLN A 377 3.76 10.49 -2.58
C GLN A 377 2.50 10.73 -3.41
N LEU A 378 2.63 10.81 -4.73
CA LEU A 378 1.49 11.02 -5.62
C LEU A 378 0.55 9.80 -5.64
N ALA A 379 1.10 8.58 -5.67
CA ALA A 379 0.34 7.35 -5.61
C ALA A 379 -0.50 7.25 -4.32
N PHE A 380 0.09 7.59 -3.18
CA PHE A 380 -0.62 7.67 -1.89
C PHE A 380 -1.76 8.69 -1.94
N LEU A 381 -1.49 9.92 -2.43
CA LEU A 381 -2.51 10.98 -2.49
C LEU A 381 -3.68 10.61 -3.40
N VAL A 382 -3.43 10.03 -4.58
CA VAL A 382 -4.50 9.59 -5.50
C VAL A 382 -5.35 8.50 -4.86
N LEU A 383 -4.74 7.51 -4.23
CA LEU A 383 -5.49 6.44 -3.58
C LEU A 383 -6.23 6.91 -2.32
N ALA A 384 -5.61 7.79 -1.52
CA ALA A 384 -6.28 8.41 -0.38
C ALA A 384 -7.51 9.23 -0.81
N ALA A 385 -7.40 10.02 -1.89
CA ALA A 385 -8.53 10.77 -2.44
C ALA A 385 -9.66 9.83 -2.92
N PHE A 386 -9.31 8.71 -3.57
CA PHE A 386 -10.28 7.71 -3.99
C PHE A 386 -11.07 7.13 -2.80
N LEU A 387 -10.39 6.80 -1.69
CA LEU A 387 -11.05 6.25 -0.51
C LEU A 387 -11.86 7.31 0.24
N VAL A 388 -11.33 8.52 0.40
CA VAL A 388 -12.00 9.63 1.11
C VAL A 388 -13.31 10.02 0.43
N PHE A 389 -13.33 10.11 -0.89
CA PHE A 389 -14.53 10.49 -1.64
C PHE A 389 -15.37 9.28 -2.09
N GLY A 390 -14.80 8.07 -2.04
CA GLY A 390 -15.47 6.85 -2.45
C GLY A 390 -16.75 6.56 -1.68
N LYS A 391 -17.72 5.93 -2.36
CA LYS A 391 -18.96 5.46 -1.71
C LYS A 391 -18.81 4.10 -1.01
N VAL A 392 -17.64 3.47 -1.14
CA VAL A 392 -17.27 2.18 -0.54
C VAL A 392 -15.88 2.30 0.08
N TRP A 393 -15.80 2.04 1.38
CA TRP A 393 -14.53 2.07 2.10
C TRP A 393 -14.50 0.97 3.18
N SER A 394 -14.41 -0.28 2.74
CA SER A 394 -14.37 -1.44 3.64
C SER A 394 -13.15 -1.40 4.57
N GLN A 395 -13.25 -2.08 5.72
CA GLN A 395 -12.23 -2.06 6.76
C GLN A 395 -10.83 -2.50 6.28
N GLN A 396 -10.76 -3.47 5.38
CA GLN A 396 -9.51 -4.02 4.86
C GLN A 396 -8.82 -3.13 3.81
N TYR A 397 -9.49 -2.08 3.29
CA TYR A 397 -8.87 -1.18 2.30
C TYR A 397 -7.71 -0.35 2.86
N VAL A 398 -7.57 -0.31 4.19
CA VAL A 398 -6.36 0.22 4.84
C VAL A 398 -5.08 -0.45 4.33
N LEU A 399 -5.15 -1.74 3.97
CA LEU A 399 -4.01 -2.48 3.42
C LEU A 399 -3.52 -1.93 2.07
N TRP A 400 -4.39 -1.28 1.29
CA TRP A 400 -4.01 -0.65 0.02
C TRP A 400 -3.16 0.60 0.25
N LEU A 401 -3.53 1.41 1.26
CA LEU A 401 -2.80 2.63 1.62
C LEU A 401 -1.50 2.32 2.37
N LEU A 402 -1.45 1.23 3.13
CA LEU A 402 -0.39 0.95 4.08
C LEU A 402 1.03 0.97 3.47
N PRO A 403 1.35 0.19 2.40
CA PRO A 403 2.67 0.25 1.79
C PRO A 403 2.97 1.61 1.15
N LEU A 404 1.94 2.27 0.58
CA LEU A 404 2.09 3.59 -0.04
C LEU A 404 2.37 4.66 1.02
N ALA A 405 1.71 4.63 2.18
CA ALA A 405 1.94 5.54 3.29
C ALA A 405 3.39 5.43 3.82
N VAL A 406 3.87 4.20 4.00
CA VAL A 406 5.27 3.92 4.41
C VAL A 406 6.26 4.47 3.39
N LEU A 407 6.01 4.27 2.10
CA LEU A 407 6.89 4.76 1.02
C LEU A 407 6.76 6.28 0.82
N ALA A 408 5.58 6.84 1.01
CA ALA A 408 5.34 8.28 0.85
C ALA A 408 5.92 9.11 1.99
N ARG A 409 5.72 8.67 3.24
CA ARG A 409 6.12 9.44 4.41
C ARG A 409 6.44 8.54 5.61
N PRO A 410 7.67 7.99 5.70
CA PRO A 410 8.08 7.12 6.80
C PRO A 410 8.37 7.93 8.08
N ARG A 411 7.30 8.37 8.78
CA ARG A 411 7.35 9.03 10.08
C ARG A 411 6.35 8.40 11.04
N TRP A 412 6.84 7.88 12.16
CA TRP A 412 6.09 7.05 13.09
C TRP A 412 4.93 7.77 13.78
N GLY A 413 5.09 9.02 14.21
CA GLY A 413 4.07 9.69 15.03
C GLY A 413 2.70 9.77 14.35
N VAL A 414 2.63 10.38 13.16
CA VAL A 414 1.37 10.51 12.40
C VAL A 414 0.89 9.14 11.89
N PHE A 415 1.82 8.27 11.51
CA PHE A 415 1.49 6.92 11.09
C PHE A 415 0.77 6.16 12.21
N LEU A 416 1.29 6.16 13.43
CA LEU A 416 0.67 5.48 14.58
C LEU A 416 -0.67 6.09 14.96
N ALA A 417 -0.83 7.41 14.84
CA ALA A 417 -2.14 8.06 15.04
C ALA A 417 -3.19 7.55 14.05
N TRP A 418 -2.82 7.43 12.76
CA TRP A 418 -3.67 6.81 11.74
C TRP A 418 -3.96 5.34 12.05
N GLN A 419 -2.93 4.55 12.44
CA GLN A 419 -3.11 3.14 12.79
C GLN A 419 -4.04 2.95 13.99
N ALA A 420 -3.95 3.82 15.00
CA ALA A 420 -4.87 3.79 16.13
C ALA A 420 -6.32 4.07 15.71
N ALA A 421 -6.53 5.02 14.79
CA ALA A 421 -7.86 5.30 14.24
C ALA A 421 -8.42 4.11 13.45
N GLU A 422 -7.59 3.41 12.67
CA GLU A 422 -8.01 2.20 11.94
C GLU A 422 -8.39 1.06 12.88
N VAL A 423 -7.68 0.88 14.01
CA VAL A 423 -8.05 -0.10 15.04
C VAL A 423 -9.35 0.30 15.73
N CYS A 424 -9.53 1.58 16.09
CA CYS A 424 -10.78 2.07 16.65
C CYS A 424 -11.95 1.82 15.69
N TYR A 425 -11.74 2.11 14.39
CA TYR A 425 -12.73 1.83 13.35
C TYR A 425 -13.04 0.34 13.25
N PHE A 426 -12.02 -0.53 13.25
CA PHE A 426 -12.18 -1.97 13.22
C PHE A 426 -13.06 -2.47 14.37
N VAL A 427 -12.78 -2.06 15.60
CA VAL A 427 -13.56 -2.45 16.78
C VAL A 427 -15.00 -1.93 16.68
N ALA A 428 -15.17 -0.65 16.31
CA ALA A 428 -16.47 -0.03 16.17
C ALA A 428 -17.32 -0.68 15.07
N PHE A 429 -16.68 -1.08 13.95
CA PHE A 429 -17.35 -1.76 12.83
C PHE A 429 -17.93 -3.11 13.25
N TYR A 430 -17.20 -3.91 14.05
CA TYR A 430 -17.75 -5.17 14.55
C TYR A 430 -18.88 -4.96 15.56
N GLY A 431 -18.82 -3.89 16.36
CA GLY A 431 -19.94 -3.51 17.22
C GLY A 431 -21.17 -3.08 16.44
N GLU A 432 -20.99 -2.39 15.32
CA GLU A 432 -22.05 -2.02 14.39
C GLU A 432 -22.68 -3.26 13.72
N LEU A 433 -21.87 -4.23 13.30
CA LEU A 433 -22.35 -5.53 12.80
C LEU A 433 -23.18 -6.29 13.84
N MET A 434 -22.79 -6.22 15.12
CA MET A 434 -23.59 -6.76 16.23
C MET A 434 -24.92 -6.02 16.35
N GLY A 435 -24.93 -4.68 16.25
CA GLY A 435 -26.12 -3.83 16.28
C GLY A 435 -27.09 -4.16 15.14
N ALA A 436 -26.58 -4.24 13.92
CA ALA A 436 -27.34 -4.62 12.73
C ALA A 436 -27.95 -6.05 12.84
N SER A 437 -27.33 -6.91 13.67
CA SER A 437 -27.83 -8.26 13.97
C SER A 437 -28.80 -8.29 15.18
N GLY A 438 -29.26 -7.13 15.67
CA GLY A 438 -30.18 -7.02 16.81
C GLY A 438 -29.52 -7.11 18.20
N HIS A 439 -28.19 -7.08 18.28
CA HIS A 439 -27.41 -7.21 19.52
C HIS A 439 -26.47 -6.01 19.70
N ALA A 440 -27.03 -4.79 19.74
CA ALA A 440 -26.25 -3.56 19.87
C ALA A 440 -25.39 -3.56 21.14
N VAL A 441 -24.08 -3.37 20.97
CA VAL A 441 -23.08 -3.30 22.06
C VAL A 441 -22.89 -1.86 22.51
N PHE A 442 -23.04 -0.90 21.59
CA PHE A 442 -22.93 0.53 21.81
C PHE A 442 -23.87 1.29 20.86
N PRO A 443 -24.17 2.56 21.14
CA PRO A 443 -24.95 3.39 20.23
C PRO A 443 -24.23 3.62 18.90
N GLU A 444 -24.99 3.75 17.81
CA GLU A 444 -24.49 3.96 16.44
C GLU A 444 -23.50 5.14 16.33
N TRP A 445 -23.68 6.21 17.12
CA TRP A 445 -22.75 7.37 17.08
C TRP A 445 -21.31 6.99 17.38
N VAL A 446 -21.04 5.89 18.10
CA VAL A 446 -19.68 5.39 18.36
C VAL A 446 -19.01 4.97 17.06
N PHE A 447 -19.75 4.29 16.17
CA PHE A 447 -19.27 3.90 14.86
C PHE A 447 -19.09 5.12 13.93
N VAL A 448 -20.05 6.05 13.96
CA VAL A 448 -19.93 7.32 13.21
C VAL A 448 -18.69 8.10 13.66
N PHE A 449 -18.44 8.21 14.97
CA PHE A 449 -17.24 8.88 15.50
C PHE A 449 -15.94 8.18 15.06
N ALA A 450 -15.88 6.85 15.14
CA ALA A 450 -14.73 6.08 14.68
C ALA A 450 -14.49 6.26 13.17
N SER A 451 -15.55 6.36 12.38
CA SER A 451 -15.50 6.65 10.94
C SER A 451 -14.95 8.07 10.66
N ILE A 452 -15.38 9.06 11.44
CA ILE A 452 -14.83 10.43 11.38
C ILE A 452 -13.34 10.42 11.73
N LEU A 453 -12.94 9.72 12.80
CA LEU A 453 -11.55 9.64 13.23
C LEU A 453 -10.66 9.02 12.14
N ARG A 454 -11.12 7.93 11.51
CA ARG A 454 -10.47 7.30 10.37
C ARG A 454 -10.29 8.27 9.20
N LEU A 455 -11.36 8.96 8.80
CA LEU A 455 -11.35 9.94 7.72
C LEU A 455 -10.37 11.08 8.01
N VAL A 456 -10.44 11.67 9.22
CA VAL A 456 -9.60 12.81 9.63
C VAL A 456 -8.13 12.41 9.64
N THR A 457 -7.78 11.25 10.19
CA THR A 457 -6.36 10.82 10.27
C THR A 457 -5.75 10.53 8.91
N VAL A 458 -6.52 9.97 7.95
CA VAL A 458 -6.07 9.83 6.55
C VAL A 458 -5.88 11.20 5.90
N CYS A 459 -6.81 12.15 6.09
CA CYS A 459 -6.68 13.51 5.57
C CYS A 459 -5.47 14.25 6.18
N VAL A 460 -5.22 14.09 7.49
CA VAL A 460 -4.04 14.66 8.17
C VAL A 460 -2.76 14.08 7.60
N LEU A 461 -2.69 12.75 7.41
CA LEU A 461 -1.53 12.10 6.80
C LEU A 461 -1.30 12.60 5.37
N ALA A 462 -2.37 12.75 4.56
CA ALA A 462 -2.31 13.31 3.22
C ALA A 462 -1.82 14.77 3.25
N GLY A 463 -2.28 15.58 4.19
CA GLY A 463 -1.82 16.96 4.41
C GLY A 463 -0.32 17.04 4.71
N PHE A 464 0.21 16.11 5.52
CA PHE A 464 1.64 16.04 5.78
C PHE A 464 2.43 15.60 4.53
N VAL A 465 1.91 14.69 3.71
CA VAL A 465 2.54 14.32 2.42
C VAL A 465 2.57 15.53 1.48
N VAL A 466 1.48 16.31 1.40
CA VAL A 466 1.44 17.57 0.64
C VAL A 466 2.48 18.56 1.17
N SER A 467 2.60 18.71 2.49
CA SER A 467 3.61 19.57 3.12
C SER A 467 5.03 19.15 2.75
N ASP A 468 5.34 17.84 2.75
CA ASP A 468 6.67 17.31 2.35
C ASP A 468 6.94 17.52 0.84
N ILE A 469 5.90 17.55 0.00
CA ILE A 469 6.00 17.89 -1.44
C ILE A 469 6.32 19.37 -1.63
N LEU A 470 5.67 20.24 -0.86
CA LEU A 470 5.86 21.70 -0.94
C LEU A 470 7.17 22.16 -0.25
N GLN A 471 7.67 21.40 0.72
CA GLN A 471 8.90 21.66 1.47
C GLN A 471 9.80 20.42 1.40
N PRO A 472 10.47 20.18 0.25
CA PRO A 472 11.21 18.93 -0.02
C PRO A 472 12.34 18.65 0.97
N GLU A 473 12.86 19.66 1.65
CA GLU A 473 13.87 19.55 2.71
C GLU A 473 13.33 18.84 3.97
N ARG A 474 12.01 18.81 4.17
CA ARG A 474 11.36 18.09 5.29
C ARG A 474 11.06 16.62 4.97
N ASP A 475 11.15 16.23 3.70
CA ASP A 475 10.88 14.85 3.28
C ASP A 475 11.97 13.91 3.80
N PRO A 476 11.64 12.97 4.72
CA PRO A 476 12.63 12.09 5.35
C PRO A 476 13.36 11.18 4.35
N VAL A 477 12.73 10.87 3.22
CA VAL A 477 13.35 10.04 2.18
C VAL A 477 14.40 10.87 1.42
N ARG A 478 14.12 12.13 1.11
CA ARG A 478 15.08 13.04 0.44
C ARG A 478 16.25 13.43 1.32
N GLN A 479 16.12 13.32 2.64
CA GLN A 479 17.25 13.52 3.57
C GLN A 479 18.29 12.39 3.48
N THR A 480 17.88 11.21 2.96
CA THR A 480 18.73 10.02 2.82
C THR A 480 19.11 9.73 1.37
N TYR A 481 18.22 10.09 0.43
CA TYR A 481 18.37 9.89 -1.01
C TYR A 481 18.33 11.24 -1.72
N ASP A 482 19.22 11.45 -2.67
CA ASP A 482 19.30 12.73 -3.40
C ASP A 482 18.05 12.99 -4.26
N ASP A 483 17.42 11.93 -4.76
CA ASP A 483 16.19 11.99 -5.55
C ASP A 483 15.18 10.90 -5.10
N ASP A 484 14.26 10.51 -5.96
CA ASP A 484 13.21 9.53 -5.71
C ASP A 484 13.73 8.10 -5.94
N PRO A 485 13.98 7.30 -4.89
CA PRO A 485 14.44 5.91 -5.06
C PRO A 485 13.35 5.01 -5.68
N ASP A 486 12.10 5.47 -5.74
CA ASP A 486 10.98 4.78 -6.37
C ASP A 486 10.65 5.32 -7.77
N GLY A 487 11.36 6.37 -8.20
CA GLY A 487 11.07 7.14 -9.41
C GLY A 487 11.25 6.37 -10.72
N GLY A 488 12.07 5.32 -10.72
CA GLY A 488 12.34 4.51 -11.92
C GLY A 488 12.83 5.36 -13.10
N ALA A 489 12.09 5.35 -14.20
CA ALA A 489 12.44 6.13 -15.40
C ALA A 489 12.41 7.65 -15.19
N PHE A 490 11.81 8.12 -14.10
CA PHE A 490 11.76 9.55 -13.75
C PHE A 490 12.88 9.98 -12.82
N GLU A 491 13.63 9.06 -12.20
CA GLU A 491 14.79 9.38 -11.36
C GLU A 491 15.81 10.18 -12.15
N GLY A 492 16.33 11.27 -11.56
CA GLY A 492 17.25 12.19 -12.22
C GLY A 492 16.68 12.95 -13.42
N ALA A 493 15.39 12.81 -13.75
CA ALA A 493 14.80 13.50 -14.89
C ALA A 493 14.68 15.01 -14.61
N PRO A 494 15.10 15.89 -15.56
CA PRO A 494 14.85 17.33 -15.47
C PRO A 494 13.34 17.61 -15.62
N ASP A 495 12.92 18.77 -15.13
CA ASP A 495 11.59 19.32 -15.41
C ASP A 495 11.48 19.65 -16.92
N ALA A 496 10.30 19.45 -17.50
CA ALA A 496 10.04 19.76 -18.90
C ALA A 496 10.17 21.28 -19.17
N GLY A 497 10.67 21.65 -20.34
CA GLY A 497 10.94 23.04 -20.72
C GLY A 497 9.71 23.98 -20.71
N TYR A 498 8.48 23.44 -20.76
CA TYR A 498 7.24 24.24 -20.66
C TYR A 498 6.82 24.52 -19.21
N LEU A 499 7.42 23.88 -18.21
CA LEU A 499 7.02 24.05 -16.80
C LEU A 499 7.18 25.47 -16.25
N PRO A 500 8.24 26.23 -16.57
CA PRO A 500 8.36 27.62 -16.15
C PRO A 500 7.18 28.48 -16.59
N LEU A 501 6.62 28.21 -17.78
CA LEU A 501 5.45 28.91 -18.30
C LEU A 501 4.18 28.60 -17.48
N LEU A 502 4.04 27.37 -16.98
CA LEU A 502 2.89 26.97 -16.14
C LEU A 502 3.01 27.49 -14.70
N ARG A 503 4.23 27.72 -14.21
CA ARG A 503 4.48 28.26 -12.86
C ARG A 503 4.34 29.77 -12.79
N SER A 504 4.50 30.47 -13.90
CA SER A 504 4.36 31.92 -13.98
C SER A 504 2.91 32.40 -14.14
N TRP A 505 1.96 31.47 -14.34
CA TRP A 505 0.53 31.82 -14.34
C TRP A 505 0.05 32.05 -12.89
N PRO A 506 -0.68 33.17 -12.63
CA PRO A 506 -1.11 33.58 -11.30
C PRO A 506 -2.10 32.59 -10.65
#